data_43b2c58686dfe74a76d295770d6915bf
#
_entry.id   43b2c58686dfe74a76d295770d6915bf
#
_cell.length_a   1.000
_cell.length_b   1.000
_cell.length_c   1.000
_cell.angle_alpha   90.00
_cell.angle_beta   90.00
_cell.angle_gamma   90.00
#
_symmetry.space_group_name_H-M   'P 1'
#
loop_
_entity.id
_entity.type
_entity.pdbx_description
1 polymer ?
#
loop_
_entity_poly.entity_id
_entity_poly.type
_entity_poly.pdbx_seq_one_letter_code
_entity_poly.pdbx_strand_id
1 'polypeptide(L)'
;LYDPYSSDEKLLVEVPSNVSEDGYPVDIALSADAKSLVTVYLAIKEGAQESNICFYNFSEVGQDKNRIVGGKTYKDSFAIGAEFVGNDSVCIFRENGFSLFSNMKKPEEIITETFEKEIVSSVYDNGYVGFLFAESEEGASHSLKLYNTSGKVVLDKTVDCEYNKV
;
A
#
# COMPACT_ATOMS: atom_id res chain seq x y z
N LEU A 1 5.00 -0.70 -18.21
CA LEU A 1 6.37 -0.88 -17.70
C LEU A 1 7.34 -0.93 -18.87
N TYR A 2 8.35 -0.11 -18.79
CA TYR A 2 9.47 -0.09 -19.74
C TYR A 2 10.77 -0.41 -19.01
N ASP A 3 11.72 -1.01 -19.72
CA ASP A 3 13.06 -1.17 -19.20
C ASP A 3 13.84 0.15 -19.42
N PRO A 4 14.20 0.90 -18.34
CA PRO A 4 14.88 2.19 -18.47
C PRO A 4 16.35 2.03 -18.93
N TYR A 5 16.87 0.82 -18.92
CA TYR A 5 18.25 0.51 -19.34
C TYR A 5 18.33 -0.10 -20.74
N SER A 6 17.18 -0.35 -21.38
CA SER A 6 17.14 -0.83 -22.76
C SER A 6 17.18 0.33 -23.74
N SER A 7 18.06 0.26 -24.74
CA SER A 7 18.13 1.23 -25.85
C SER A 7 16.92 1.16 -26.78
N ASP A 8 16.13 0.11 -26.70
CA ASP A 8 15.10 -0.22 -27.69
C ASP A 8 13.68 0.21 -27.25
N GLU A 9 13.55 0.94 -26.14
CA GLU A 9 12.23 1.37 -25.57
C GLU A 9 11.21 0.24 -25.51
N LYS A 10 11.68 -0.97 -25.23
CA LYS A 10 10.84 -2.17 -25.27
C LYS A 10 9.82 -2.15 -24.15
N LEU A 11 8.54 -2.17 -24.51
CA LEU A 11 7.46 -2.38 -23.57
C LEU A 11 7.57 -3.80 -22.96
N LEU A 12 7.79 -3.89 -21.66
CA LEU A 12 7.86 -5.15 -20.93
C LEU A 12 6.48 -5.69 -20.60
N VAL A 13 5.62 -4.82 -20.07
CA VAL A 13 4.27 -5.17 -19.62
C VAL A 13 3.34 -3.98 -19.80
N GLU A 14 2.16 -4.28 -20.31
CA GLU A 14 1.02 -3.37 -20.31
C GLU A 14 -0.07 -3.91 -19.38
N VAL A 15 -0.53 -3.06 -18.47
CA VAL A 15 -1.64 -3.36 -17.56
C VAL A 15 -2.83 -2.51 -18.03
N PRO A 16 -3.86 -3.15 -18.60
CA PRO A 16 -5.05 -2.41 -19.00
C PRO A 16 -5.78 -1.87 -17.75
N SER A 17 -6.21 -0.63 -17.83
CA SER A 17 -7.04 0.01 -16.81
C SER A 17 -8.28 0.58 -17.47
N ASN A 18 -9.44 0.37 -16.87
CA ASN A 18 -10.71 0.88 -17.33
C ASN A 18 -11.32 1.77 -16.23
N VAL A 19 -11.27 3.08 -16.44
CA VAL A 19 -11.75 4.06 -15.43
C VAL A 19 -13.23 3.84 -15.07
N SER A 20 -14.05 3.34 -15.99
CA SER A 20 -15.47 3.08 -15.70
C SER A 20 -15.71 1.84 -14.83
N GLU A 21 -14.79 0.90 -14.84
CA GLU A 21 -14.87 -0.36 -14.08
C GLU A 21 -14.00 -0.34 -12.85
N ASP A 22 -12.72 0.07 -13.00
CA ASP A 22 -11.71 0.04 -11.95
C ASP A 22 -11.75 1.30 -11.07
N GLY A 23 -12.07 2.45 -11.67
CA GLY A 23 -12.00 3.77 -11.06
C GLY A 23 -10.79 4.59 -11.54
N TYR A 24 -10.57 5.73 -10.91
CA TYR A 24 -9.43 6.60 -11.19
C TYR A 24 -8.17 6.07 -10.50
N PRO A 25 -7.05 5.92 -11.20
CA PRO A 25 -5.81 5.48 -10.59
C PRO A 25 -5.29 6.55 -9.59
N VAL A 26 -5.00 6.11 -8.39
CA VAL A 26 -4.49 6.94 -7.29
C VAL A 26 -3.00 6.68 -7.10
N ASP A 27 -2.61 5.40 -7.12
CA ASP A 27 -1.24 5.00 -6.86
C ASP A 27 -0.89 3.67 -7.54
N ILE A 28 0.40 3.42 -7.69
CA ILE A 28 0.97 2.22 -8.29
C ILE A 28 2.28 1.87 -7.60
N ALA A 29 2.40 0.62 -7.15
CA ALA A 29 3.61 0.09 -6.54
C ALA A 29 4.14 -1.10 -7.33
N LEU A 30 5.45 -1.16 -7.49
CA LEU A 30 6.15 -2.25 -8.18
C LEU A 30 7.13 -2.92 -7.21
N SER A 31 7.12 -4.26 -7.17
CA SER A 31 8.12 -5.01 -6.39
C SER A 31 9.54 -4.77 -6.92
N ALA A 32 10.54 -4.85 -6.04
CA ALA A 32 11.93 -4.58 -6.40
C ALA A 32 12.48 -5.53 -7.49
N ASP A 33 11.93 -6.74 -7.59
CA ASP A 33 12.27 -7.70 -8.65
C ASP A 33 11.42 -7.54 -9.93
N ALA A 34 10.55 -6.52 -9.98
CA ALA A 34 9.64 -6.19 -11.07
C ALA A 34 8.67 -7.31 -11.48
N LYS A 35 8.42 -8.30 -10.61
CA LYS A 35 7.50 -9.41 -10.89
C LYS A 35 6.08 -9.20 -10.41
N SER A 36 5.87 -8.28 -9.49
CA SER A 36 4.56 -7.98 -8.94
C SER A 36 4.27 -6.49 -8.98
N LEU A 37 3.02 -6.15 -9.26
CA LEU A 37 2.52 -4.79 -9.30
C LEU A 37 1.23 -4.73 -8.48
N VAL A 38 1.02 -3.62 -7.79
CA VAL A 38 -0.24 -3.28 -7.15
C VAL A 38 -0.69 -1.93 -7.66
N THR A 39 -1.96 -1.81 -7.95
CA THR A 39 -2.60 -0.55 -8.33
C THR A 39 -3.70 -0.20 -7.35
N VAL A 40 -3.81 1.07 -7.03
CA VAL A 40 -4.85 1.63 -6.17
C VAL A 40 -5.75 2.51 -7.04
N TYR A 41 -7.05 2.25 -7.00
CA TYR A 41 -8.05 3.03 -7.73
C TYR A 41 -9.07 3.61 -6.76
N LEU A 42 -9.55 4.81 -7.08
CA LEU A 42 -10.71 5.42 -6.45
C LEU A 42 -11.90 5.33 -7.39
N ALA A 43 -12.94 4.64 -6.99
CA ALA A 43 -14.18 4.49 -7.74
C ALA A 43 -15.34 5.17 -7.00
N ILE A 44 -16.33 5.62 -7.78
CA ILE A 44 -17.62 6.08 -7.25
C ILE A 44 -18.68 5.12 -7.80
N LYS A 45 -19.26 4.33 -6.90
CA LYS A 45 -20.32 3.39 -7.25
C LYS A 45 -21.59 3.69 -6.46
N GLU A 46 -22.70 3.85 -7.17
CA GLU A 46 -23.99 4.15 -6.56
C GLU A 46 -23.97 5.38 -5.61
N GLY A 47 -23.10 6.36 -5.89
CA GLY A 47 -22.94 7.56 -5.09
C GLY A 47 -22.03 7.40 -3.87
N ALA A 48 -21.48 6.21 -3.63
CA ALA A 48 -20.50 5.95 -2.59
C ALA A 48 -19.08 5.86 -3.18
N GLN A 49 -18.10 6.31 -2.42
CA GLN A 49 -16.69 6.17 -2.77
C GLN A 49 -16.16 4.82 -2.31
N GLU A 50 -15.39 4.16 -3.17
CA GLU A 50 -14.72 2.90 -2.90
C GLU A 50 -13.26 2.99 -3.35
N SER A 51 -12.36 2.30 -2.66
CA SER A 51 -11.00 2.07 -3.16
C SER A 51 -10.85 0.63 -3.62
N ASN A 52 -10.46 0.46 -4.88
CA ASN A 52 -10.21 -0.83 -5.48
C ASN A 52 -8.72 -1.08 -5.60
N ILE A 53 -8.26 -2.19 -5.08
CA ILE A 53 -6.87 -2.62 -5.15
C ILE A 53 -6.81 -3.82 -6.09
N CYS A 54 -5.92 -3.77 -7.08
CA CYS A 54 -5.65 -4.88 -7.98
C CYS A 54 -4.20 -5.33 -7.81
N PHE A 55 -4.02 -6.63 -7.68
CA PHE A 55 -2.70 -7.28 -7.57
C PHE A 55 -2.40 -8.00 -8.87
N TYR A 56 -1.19 -7.78 -9.39
CA TYR A 56 -0.69 -8.37 -10.63
C TYR A 56 0.57 -9.17 -10.36
N ASN A 57 0.73 -10.29 -11.06
CA ASN A 57 1.95 -11.08 -11.03
C ASN A 57 2.43 -11.33 -12.46
N PHE A 58 3.68 -10.97 -12.76
CA PHE A 58 4.29 -11.08 -14.08
C PHE A 58 5.25 -12.27 -14.21
N SER A 59 5.45 -13.06 -13.14
CA SER A 59 6.34 -14.22 -13.16
C SER A 59 5.80 -15.34 -14.03
N GLU A 60 4.50 -15.40 -14.26
CA GLU A 60 3.85 -16.35 -15.14
C GLU A 60 3.64 -15.74 -16.53
N VAL A 61 4.71 -15.68 -17.31
CA VAL A 61 4.67 -15.16 -18.67
C VAL A 61 3.97 -16.17 -19.57
N GLY A 62 2.83 -15.79 -20.16
CA GLY A 62 2.26 -16.46 -21.34
C GLY A 62 0.90 -17.12 -21.15
N GLN A 63 0.24 -17.04 -20.01
CA GLN A 63 -1.05 -17.72 -19.87
C GLN A 63 -2.19 -16.79 -20.12
N ASP A 64 -2.49 -15.74 -19.63
CA ASP A 64 -3.60 -14.86 -20.00
C ASP A 64 -3.19 -13.40 -20.13
N LYS A 65 -3.88 -12.67 -20.99
CA LYS A 65 -3.69 -11.22 -21.16
C LYS A 65 -3.98 -10.43 -19.87
N ASN A 66 -4.67 -11.05 -18.93
CA ASN A 66 -4.98 -10.49 -17.64
C ASN A 66 -4.11 -11.16 -16.56
N ARG A 67 -3.17 -10.42 -15.99
CA ARG A 67 -2.22 -10.90 -14.98
C ARG A 67 -2.68 -10.58 -13.56
N ILE A 68 -3.94 -10.28 -13.38
CA ILE A 68 -4.56 -10.04 -12.08
C ILE A 68 -4.60 -11.36 -11.32
N VAL A 69 -4.01 -11.37 -10.13
CA VAL A 69 -3.98 -12.53 -9.23
C VAL A 69 -4.85 -12.36 -7.99
N GLY A 70 -5.39 -11.16 -7.80
CA GLY A 70 -6.30 -10.84 -6.70
C GLY A 70 -6.73 -9.40 -6.70
N GLY A 71 -7.65 -9.09 -5.81
CA GLY A 71 -8.16 -7.73 -5.59
C GLY A 71 -8.77 -7.57 -4.20
N LYS A 72 -8.88 -6.33 -3.76
CA LYS A 72 -9.53 -5.93 -2.52
C LYS A 72 -10.30 -4.63 -2.76
N THR A 73 -11.51 -4.53 -2.21
CA THR A 73 -12.28 -3.29 -2.21
C THR A 73 -12.48 -2.82 -0.77
N TYR A 74 -12.17 -1.55 -0.51
CA TYR A 74 -12.47 -0.86 0.74
C TYR A 74 -13.64 0.09 0.51
N LYS A 75 -14.69 -0.04 1.32
CA LYS A 75 -15.91 0.77 1.23
C LYS A 75 -16.00 1.83 2.33
N ASP A 76 -15.35 1.58 3.46
CA ASP A 76 -15.45 2.38 4.67
C ASP A 76 -14.20 3.20 4.97
N SER A 77 -13.16 3.08 4.12
CA SER A 77 -11.88 3.78 4.29
C SER A 77 -11.15 3.86 2.97
N PHE A 78 -10.56 5.01 2.67
CA PHE A 78 -9.86 5.22 1.41
C PHE A 78 -8.42 4.70 1.48
N ALA A 79 -8.04 3.93 0.47
CA ALA A 79 -6.64 3.65 0.22
C ALA A 79 -6.00 4.89 -0.42
N ILE A 80 -4.93 5.36 0.18
CA ILE A 80 -4.17 6.55 -0.23
C ILE A 80 -2.87 6.19 -0.94
N GLY A 81 -2.43 4.95 -0.85
CA GLY A 81 -1.23 4.47 -1.52
C GLY A 81 -0.96 3.00 -1.25
N ALA A 82 0.01 2.47 -1.97
CA ALA A 82 0.53 1.11 -1.81
C ALA A 82 2.05 1.12 -1.90
N GLU A 83 2.72 0.28 -1.09
CA GLU A 83 4.17 0.16 -1.15
C GLU A 83 4.63 -1.27 -0.86
N PHE A 84 5.57 -1.75 -1.64
CA PHE A 84 6.21 -3.01 -1.37
C PHE A 84 7.19 -2.88 -0.20
N VAL A 85 6.97 -3.67 0.83
CA VAL A 85 7.86 -3.79 2.01
C VAL A 85 8.80 -4.99 1.91
N GLY A 86 8.78 -5.63 0.76
CA GLY A 86 9.57 -6.79 0.34
C GLY A 86 9.07 -7.25 -1.03
N ASN A 87 9.72 -8.23 -1.65
CA ASN A 87 9.28 -8.72 -2.97
C ASN A 87 7.93 -9.44 -2.95
N ASP A 88 7.52 -9.97 -1.81
CA ASP A 88 6.32 -10.79 -1.66
C ASP A 88 5.33 -10.21 -0.64
N SER A 89 5.55 -8.98 -0.20
CA SER A 89 4.68 -8.29 0.77
C SER A 89 4.45 -6.84 0.38
N VAL A 90 3.21 -6.41 0.45
CA VAL A 90 2.79 -5.05 0.14
C VAL A 90 1.92 -4.47 1.26
N CYS A 91 2.15 -3.22 1.60
CA CYS A 91 1.32 -2.43 2.50
C CYS A 91 0.40 -1.54 1.68
N ILE A 92 -0.88 -1.60 1.96
CA ILE A 92 -1.89 -0.65 1.47
C ILE A 92 -2.14 0.35 2.58
N PHE A 93 -1.74 1.59 2.35
CA PHE A 93 -1.98 2.70 3.28
C PHE A 93 -3.40 3.23 3.08
N ARG A 94 -4.11 3.40 4.19
CA ARG A 94 -5.45 3.99 4.22
C ARG A 94 -5.43 5.26 5.06
N GLU A 95 -6.40 6.13 4.89
CA GLU A 95 -6.49 7.40 5.62
C GLU A 95 -6.47 7.22 7.15
N ASN A 96 -6.99 6.10 7.65
CA ASN A 96 -7.10 5.81 9.08
C ASN A 96 -6.47 4.48 9.49
N GLY A 97 -5.54 3.93 8.68
CA GLY A 97 -4.93 2.65 8.98
C GLY A 97 -4.12 2.06 7.84
N PHE A 98 -3.96 0.75 7.86
CA PHE A 98 -3.28 0.02 6.79
C PHE A 98 -3.78 -1.42 6.66
N SER A 99 -3.47 -2.04 5.54
CA SER A 99 -3.60 -3.48 5.35
C SER A 99 -2.30 -4.03 4.78
N LEU A 100 -1.83 -5.13 5.32
CA LEU A 100 -0.64 -5.83 4.85
C LEU A 100 -1.05 -7.12 4.14
N PHE A 101 -0.53 -7.30 2.95
CA PHE A 101 -0.71 -8.50 2.15
C PHE A 101 0.61 -9.19 1.91
N SER A 102 0.58 -10.51 1.77
CA SER A 102 1.72 -11.32 1.35
C SER A 102 1.33 -12.32 0.27
N ASN A 103 2.30 -13.09 -0.23
CA ASN A 103 2.09 -14.10 -1.25
C ASN A 103 1.55 -13.50 -2.56
N MET A 104 2.34 -12.67 -3.24
CA MET A 104 1.94 -11.98 -4.47
C MET A 104 1.61 -12.88 -5.66
N LYS A 105 1.69 -14.21 -5.53
CA LYS A 105 1.10 -15.16 -6.49
C LYS A 105 -0.38 -15.41 -6.23
N LYS A 106 -0.80 -15.34 -4.96
CA LYS A 106 -2.17 -15.44 -4.48
C LYS A 106 -2.28 -14.55 -3.25
N PRO A 107 -2.53 -13.24 -3.41
CA PRO A 107 -2.48 -12.28 -2.33
C PRO A 107 -3.39 -12.66 -1.17
N GLU A 108 -2.80 -12.71 0.01
CA GLU A 108 -3.46 -13.04 1.27
C GLU A 108 -3.29 -11.88 2.23
N GLU A 109 -4.40 -11.42 2.80
CA GLU A 109 -4.40 -10.37 3.82
C GLU A 109 -3.85 -10.95 5.14
N ILE A 110 -2.75 -10.38 5.62
CA ILE A 110 -2.09 -10.77 6.86
C ILE A 110 -2.70 -10.04 8.05
N ILE A 111 -2.89 -8.74 7.90
CA ILE A 111 -3.48 -7.88 8.93
C ILE A 111 -4.14 -6.68 8.27
N THR A 112 -5.22 -6.23 8.87
CA THR A 112 -5.84 -4.92 8.63
C THR A 112 -6.02 -4.24 9.98
N GLU A 113 -5.41 -3.07 10.12
CA GLU A 113 -5.50 -2.22 11.30
C GLU A 113 -6.18 -0.91 10.97
N THR A 114 -7.01 -0.46 11.88
CA THR A 114 -7.62 0.87 11.86
C THR A 114 -7.24 1.58 13.15
N PHE A 115 -6.78 2.81 13.02
CA PHE A 115 -6.32 3.62 14.14
C PHE A 115 -7.36 4.68 14.48
N GLU A 116 -7.57 4.89 15.77
CA GLU A 116 -8.38 6.00 16.28
C GLU A 116 -7.57 7.30 16.35
N LYS A 117 -6.24 7.17 16.39
CA LYS A 117 -5.30 8.30 16.45
C LYS A 117 -4.99 8.82 15.06
N GLU A 118 -4.74 10.11 14.96
CA GLU A 118 -4.28 10.73 13.74
C GLU A 118 -2.91 10.22 13.34
N ILE A 119 -2.78 9.75 12.09
CA ILE A 119 -1.51 9.37 11.50
C ILE A 119 -0.81 10.64 11.02
N VAL A 120 0.29 11.01 11.66
CA VAL A 120 1.12 12.16 11.28
C VAL A 120 2.04 11.81 10.12
N SER A 121 2.59 10.59 10.14
CA SER A 121 3.51 10.12 9.11
C SER A 121 3.57 8.60 9.09
N SER A 122 3.94 8.04 7.95
CA SER A 122 4.24 6.63 7.78
C SER A 122 5.60 6.43 7.13
N VAL A 123 6.22 5.30 7.38
CA VAL A 123 7.50 4.88 6.81
C VAL A 123 7.47 3.39 6.52
N TYR A 124 8.15 2.97 5.47
CA TYR A 124 8.31 1.57 5.11
C TYR A 124 9.73 1.33 4.60
N ASP A 125 10.32 0.25 5.03
CA ASP A 125 11.65 -0.20 4.56
C ASP A 125 11.96 -1.60 5.09
N ASN A 126 12.69 -2.39 4.32
CA ASN A 126 13.32 -3.65 4.74
C ASN A 126 12.42 -4.59 5.54
N GLY A 127 11.17 -4.74 5.12
CA GLY A 127 10.20 -5.64 5.76
C GLY A 127 9.50 -5.07 6.99
N TYR A 128 9.53 -3.74 7.15
CA TYR A 128 8.83 -3.04 8.23
C TYR A 128 7.94 -1.93 7.71
N VAL A 129 6.85 -1.69 8.43
CA VAL A 129 5.97 -0.53 8.25
C VAL A 129 5.82 0.18 9.58
N GLY A 130 6.04 1.47 9.60
CA GLY A 130 5.96 2.30 10.80
C GLY A 130 4.97 3.44 10.67
N PHE A 131 4.34 3.79 11.78
CA PHE A 131 3.38 4.88 11.89
C PHE A 131 3.72 5.77 13.07
N LEU A 132 3.75 7.06 12.82
CA LEU A 132 3.84 8.09 13.83
C LEU A 132 2.46 8.70 14.04
N PHE A 133 2.00 8.74 15.28
CA PHE A 133 0.69 9.26 15.67
C PHE A 133 0.82 10.51 16.53
N ALA A 134 -0.13 11.44 16.38
CA ALA A 134 -0.33 12.49 17.36
C ALA A 134 -1.00 11.92 18.61
N GLU A 135 -0.46 12.22 19.78
CA GLU A 135 -1.02 11.82 21.08
C GLU A 135 -1.88 12.91 21.71
N SER A 136 -1.70 14.16 21.29
CA SER A 136 -2.47 15.29 21.77
C SER A 136 -2.61 16.36 20.68
N GLU A 137 -3.69 17.14 20.74
CA GLU A 137 -3.92 18.27 19.84
C GLU A 137 -2.84 19.36 19.98
N GLU A 138 -2.16 19.42 21.11
CA GLU A 138 -1.08 20.39 21.38
C GLU A 138 0.28 19.96 20.79
N GLY A 139 0.36 18.76 20.20
CA GLY A 139 1.56 18.25 19.50
C GLY A 139 2.76 17.96 20.40
N ALA A 140 2.56 17.92 21.72
CA ALA A 140 3.66 17.75 22.69
C ALA A 140 4.16 16.30 22.79
N SER A 141 3.38 15.32 22.41
CA SER A 141 3.79 13.91 22.41
C SER A 141 3.32 13.17 21.18
N HIS A 142 4.09 12.16 20.78
CA HIS A 142 3.80 11.30 19.65
C HIS A 142 3.97 9.84 20.06
N SER A 143 3.25 8.93 19.44
CA SER A 143 3.55 7.51 19.54
C SER A 143 4.06 6.96 18.22
N LEU A 144 5.01 6.04 18.31
CA LEU A 144 5.58 5.33 17.17
C LEU A 144 5.24 3.86 17.29
N LYS A 145 4.63 3.31 16.25
CA LYS A 145 4.31 1.89 16.14
C LYS A 145 4.94 1.31 14.88
N LEU A 146 5.64 0.18 15.03
CA LEU A 146 6.33 -0.49 13.94
C LEU A 146 5.84 -1.94 13.83
N TYR A 147 5.51 -2.36 12.61
CA TYR A 147 5.06 -3.70 12.27
C TYR A 147 6.06 -4.37 11.33
N ASN A 148 6.22 -5.68 11.46
CA ASN A 148 6.94 -6.49 10.46
C ASN A 148 5.97 -7.05 9.41
N THR A 149 6.50 -7.73 8.38
CA THR A 149 5.72 -8.34 7.29
C THR A 149 4.78 -9.47 7.73
N SER A 150 4.92 -10.00 8.94
CA SER A 150 3.96 -10.93 9.52
C SER A 150 2.82 -10.24 10.30
N GLY A 151 2.74 -8.91 10.25
CA GLY A 151 1.74 -8.12 10.95
C GLY A 151 1.99 -7.98 12.46
N LYS A 152 3.14 -8.43 12.96
CA LYS A 152 3.48 -8.35 14.38
C LYS A 152 4.04 -6.96 14.71
N VAL A 153 3.51 -6.35 15.78
CA VAL A 153 4.10 -5.15 16.37
C VAL A 153 5.47 -5.49 16.96
N VAL A 154 6.50 -4.80 16.49
CA VAL A 154 7.89 -4.96 16.95
C VAL A 154 8.38 -3.78 17.77
N LEU A 155 7.73 -2.63 17.65
CA LEU A 155 7.95 -1.45 18.47
C LEU A 155 6.61 -0.75 18.70
N ASP A 156 6.40 -0.33 19.96
CA ASP A 156 5.29 0.54 20.35
C ASP A 156 5.82 1.44 21.48
N LYS A 157 6.01 2.72 21.17
CA LYS A 157 6.61 3.68 22.10
C LYS A 157 5.98 5.05 21.95
N THR A 158 5.75 5.70 23.11
CA THR A 158 5.47 7.14 23.18
C THR A 158 6.82 7.89 23.20
N VAL A 159 6.88 8.98 22.45
CA VAL A 159 8.01 9.89 22.37
C VAL A 159 7.53 11.27 22.78
N ASP A 160 8.00 11.76 23.92
CA ASP A 160 7.76 13.12 24.35
C ASP A 160 8.69 14.06 23.58
N CYS A 161 8.11 14.96 22.81
CA CYS A 161 8.86 16.01 22.15
C CYS A 161 8.82 17.25 23.05
N GLU A 162 9.85 17.46 23.88
CA GLU A 162 10.06 18.75 24.50
C GLU A 162 10.43 19.76 23.41
N TYR A 163 9.44 20.50 22.91
CA TYR A 163 9.72 21.71 22.16
C TYR A 163 10.27 22.75 23.12
N ASN A 164 11.57 22.93 23.15
CA ASN A 164 12.13 24.15 23.71
C ASN A 164 11.61 25.32 22.88
N LYS A 165 10.62 26.06 23.42
CA LYS A 165 10.23 27.35 22.88
C LYS A 165 11.45 28.25 22.97
N VAL A 166 12.05 28.54 21.79
CA VAL A 166 13.04 29.61 21.63
C VAL A 166 12.30 30.93 21.58
#